data_c7813ba125d09ae4f6e6b1d9ffca18ab
#
_entry.id   c7813ba125d09ae4f6e6b1d9ffca18ab
#
_cell.length_a   1.000
_cell.length_b   1.000
_cell.length_c   1.000
_cell.angle_alpha   90.00
_cell.angle_beta   90.00
_cell.angle_gamma   90.00
#
_symmetry.space_group_name_H-M   'P 1'
#
loop_
_entity.id
_entity.type
_entity.pdbx_description
1 polymer ?
#
loop_
_entity_poly.entity_id
_entity_poly.type
_entity_poly.pdbx_seq_one_letter_code
_entity_poly.pdbx_strand_id
1 'polypeptide(L)'
;EIASCLVGSEMCIRDRYKRSKEGIELINSRYHELKVQIADIRAQRDRAKQDAALAKMENSILQYEAENKTGNPVLDILLTAKSMECQEKQIRMTSVADGHLLDHLSTREICTLVGTALDNAIESCAAEQDPEKRLIRTAVYAQNGFVLFRVENYCKKPVELGADGLPLRSAHGGYDLRSLRAAAQQHSGSMTVHWEDGWFTLRVLLPQAGIQQTEGGE
;
A
#
# COMPACT_ATOMS: atom_id res chain seq x y z
N GLU A 1 -17.47 -37.11 23.60
CA GLU A 1 -16.68 -36.83 22.34
C GLU A 1 -16.83 -35.38 21.84
N ILE A 2 -18.00 -34.73 21.97
CA ILE A 2 -18.23 -33.33 21.51
C ILE A 2 -17.44 -32.32 22.35
N ALA A 3 -17.27 -32.55 23.66
CA ALA A 3 -16.52 -31.66 24.55
C ALA A 3 -15.00 -31.61 24.24
N SER A 4 -14.41 -32.72 23.79
CA SER A 4 -13.00 -32.83 23.43
C SER A 4 -12.69 -32.09 22.13
N CYS A 5 -13.64 -32.01 21.20
CA CYS A 5 -13.49 -31.30 19.93
C CYS A 5 -13.54 -29.75 20.11
N LEU A 6 -14.41 -29.28 21.03
CA LEU A 6 -14.53 -27.86 21.37
C LEU A 6 -13.28 -27.32 22.07
N VAL A 7 -12.71 -28.06 23.02
CA VAL A 7 -11.49 -27.69 23.73
C VAL A 7 -10.27 -27.61 22.77
N GLY A 8 -10.17 -28.53 21.81
CA GLY A 8 -9.12 -28.50 20.78
C GLY A 8 -9.27 -27.32 19.82
N SER A 9 -10.50 -26.93 19.50
CA SER A 9 -10.78 -25.78 18.64
C SER A 9 -10.45 -24.44 19.34
N GLU A 10 -10.83 -24.28 20.61
CA GLU A 10 -10.51 -23.08 21.39
C GLU A 10 -9.00 -22.92 21.63
N MET A 11 -8.30 -24.03 21.89
CA MET A 11 -6.84 -24.02 22.07
C MET A 11 -6.12 -23.65 20.76
N CYS A 12 -6.59 -24.16 19.62
CA CYS A 12 -6.04 -23.82 18.30
C CYS A 12 -6.28 -22.35 17.92
N ILE A 13 -7.44 -21.78 18.26
CA ILE A 13 -7.76 -20.36 18.03
C ILE A 13 -6.90 -19.48 18.94
N ARG A 14 -6.73 -19.86 20.21
CA ARG A 14 -5.94 -19.12 21.19
C ARG A 14 -4.44 -19.12 20.87
N ASP A 15 -3.91 -20.26 20.39
CA ASP A 15 -2.51 -20.35 19.93
C ASP A 15 -2.28 -19.58 18.62
N ARG A 16 -3.28 -19.56 17.74
CA ARG A 16 -3.22 -18.76 16.51
C ARG A 16 -3.27 -17.26 16.83
N TYR A 17 -4.14 -16.87 17.77
CA TYR A 17 -4.23 -15.48 18.25
C TYR A 17 -2.94 -15.02 18.96
N LYS A 18 -2.34 -15.88 19.79
CA LYS A 18 -1.08 -15.57 20.49
C LYS A 18 0.09 -15.40 19.52
N ARG A 19 0.23 -16.32 18.54
CA ARG A 19 1.24 -16.19 17.46
C ARG A 19 1.01 -14.98 16.57
N SER A 20 -0.24 -14.65 16.28
CA SER A 20 -0.60 -13.44 15.55
C SER A 20 -0.21 -12.19 16.33
N LYS A 21 -0.47 -12.15 17.66
CA LYS A 21 -0.12 -11.01 18.50
C LYS A 21 1.40 -10.81 18.63
N GLU A 22 2.15 -11.89 18.82
CA GLU A 22 3.63 -11.85 18.87
C GLU A 22 4.22 -11.41 17.51
N GLY A 23 3.63 -11.88 16.41
CA GLY A 23 3.96 -11.42 15.06
C GLY A 23 3.68 -9.93 14.86
N ILE A 24 2.52 -9.46 15.34
CA ILE A 24 2.11 -8.06 15.29
C ILE A 24 3.06 -7.16 16.08
N GLU A 25 3.46 -7.53 17.29
CA GLU A 25 4.41 -6.75 18.11
C GLU A 25 5.80 -6.65 17.45
N LEU A 26 6.26 -7.74 16.83
CA LEU A 26 7.53 -7.75 16.09
C LEU A 26 7.44 -6.86 14.82
N ILE A 27 6.32 -6.91 14.11
CA ILE A 27 6.05 -6.09 12.92
C ILE A 27 5.99 -4.61 13.32
N ASN A 28 5.27 -4.26 14.38
CA ASN A 28 5.20 -2.88 14.89
C ASN A 28 6.56 -2.31 15.25
N SER A 29 7.40 -3.10 15.92
CA SER A 29 8.75 -2.70 16.26
C SER A 29 9.58 -2.41 15.00
N ARG A 30 9.50 -3.29 13.99
CA ARG A 30 10.21 -3.13 12.73
C ARG A 30 9.66 -2.01 11.85
N TYR A 31 8.34 -1.83 11.84
CA TYR A 31 7.70 -0.69 11.16
C TYR A 31 8.16 0.64 11.76
N HIS A 32 8.24 0.73 13.09
CA HIS A 32 8.74 1.93 13.76
C HIS A 32 10.20 2.20 13.39
N GLU A 33 11.03 1.16 13.35
CA GLU A 33 12.42 1.24 12.94
C GLU A 33 12.55 1.71 11.47
N LEU A 34 11.75 1.14 10.56
CA LEU A 34 11.70 1.54 9.15
C LEU A 34 11.22 2.99 8.98
N LYS A 35 10.20 3.41 9.74
CA LYS A 35 9.69 4.79 9.71
C LYS A 35 10.75 5.80 10.17
N VAL A 36 11.51 5.47 11.20
CA VAL A 36 12.64 6.29 11.67
C VAL A 36 13.73 6.34 10.61
N GLN A 37 14.10 5.20 10.03
CA GLN A 37 15.11 5.14 8.97
C GLN A 37 14.70 5.94 7.72
N ILE A 38 13.43 5.89 7.31
CA ILE A 38 12.91 6.71 6.21
C ILE A 38 12.97 8.20 6.55
N ALA A 39 12.64 8.58 7.78
CA ALA A 39 12.73 9.96 8.22
C ALA A 39 14.19 10.46 8.22
N ASP A 40 15.13 9.63 8.68
CA ASP A 40 16.56 9.93 8.66
C ASP A 40 17.10 10.04 7.23
N ILE A 41 16.68 9.17 6.32
CA ILE A 41 17.04 9.24 4.89
C ILE A 41 16.54 10.53 4.25
N ARG A 42 15.30 10.95 4.59
CA ARG A 42 14.72 12.22 4.10
C ARG A 42 15.44 13.45 4.66
N ALA A 43 15.95 13.37 5.88
CA ALA A 43 16.68 14.46 6.53
C ALA A 43 18.13 14.58 6.03
N GLN A 44 18.71 13.56 5.41
CA GLN A 44 20.06 13.55 4.90
C GLN A 44 20.16 14.33 3.58
N ARG A 45 21.07 15.30 3.54
CA ARG A 45 21.38 16.09 2.33
C ARG A 45 22.47 15.46 1.45
N ASP A 46 23.14 14.45 1.94
CA ASP A 46 24.24 13.76 1.25
C ASP A 46 23.70 12.51 0.54
N ARG A 47 23.80 12.53 -0.80
CA ARG A 47 23.25 11.49 -1.69
C ARG A 47 23.88 10.11 -1.46
N ALA A 48 25.19 10.06 -1.19
CA ALA A 48 25.90 8.80 -0.95
C ALA A 48 25.46 8.15 0.36
N LYS A 49 25.14 8.95 1.39
CA LYS A 49 24.61 8.47 2.66
C LYS A 49 23.14 8.05 2.54
N GLN A 50 22.37 8.70 1.67
CA GLN A 50 21.01 8.28 1.34
C GLN A 50 21.01 6.90 0.69
N ASP A 51 21.86 6.66 -0.30
CA ASP A 51 21.96 5.40 -1.02
C ASP A 51 22.43 4.25 -0.11
N ALA A 52 23.39 4.50 0.79
CA ALA A 52 23.84 3.52 1.77
C ALA A 52 22.75 3.16 2.80
N ALA A 53 21.96 4.13 3.24
CA ALA A 53 20.86 3.92 4.17
C ALA A 53 19.69 3.17 3.51
N LEU A 54 19.42 3.45 2.22
CA LEU A 54 18.45 2.71 1.41
C LEU A 54 18.87 1.24 1.23
N ALA A 55 20.13 0.97 0.89
CA ALA A 55 20.65 -0.39 0.74
C ALA A 55 20.58 -1.19 2.05
N LYS A 56 20.83 -0.53 3.20
CA LYS A 56 20.68 -1.16 4.53
C LYS A 56 19.23 -1.51 4.83
N MET A 57 18.31 -0.63 4.44
CA MET A 57 16.88 -0.85 4.59
C MET A 57 16.39 -2.00 3.70
N GLU A 58 16.83 -2.08 2.44
CA GLU A 58 16.53 -3.18 1.52
C GLU A 58 16.96 -4.53 2.08
N ASN A 59 18.17 -4.63 2.64
CA ASN A 59 18.64 -5.85 3.28
C ASN A 59 17.83 -6.25 4.54
N SER A 60 17.35 -5.28 5.30
CA SER A 60 16.49 -5.53 6.46
C SER A 60 15.12 -6.06 6.06
N ILE A 61 14.59 -5.60 4.92
CA ILE A 61 13.32 -6.03 4.33
C ILE A 61 13.37 -7.49 3.89
N LEU A 62 14.48 -7.91 3.27
CA LEU A 62 14.66 -9.29 2.77
C LEU A 62 14.69 -10.36 3.88
N GLN A 63 14.92 -9.99 5.13
CA GLN A 63 14.97 -10.93 6.28
C GLN A 63 13.61 -11.13 6.97
N TYR A 64 12.55 -10.49 6.47
CA TYR A 64 11.26 -10.44 7.15
C TYR A 64 10.20 -11.33 6.49
N GLU A 65 9.55 -12.21 7.26
CA GLU A 65 8.33 -12.94 6.81
C GLU A 65 7.09 -12.08 7.05
N ALA A 66 6.56 -11.46 6.01
CA ALA A 66 5.33 -10.69 6.08
C ALA A 66 4.07 -11.59 6.10
N GLU A 67 2.99 -11.13 6.73
CA GLU A 67 1.69 -11.81 6.69
C GLU A 67 1.10 -11.86 5.27
N ASN A 68 1.31 -10.82 4.49
CA ASN A 68 0.91 -10.79 3.09
C ASN A 68 1.98 -11.46 2.22
N LYS A 69 1.59 -12.41 1.40
CA LYS A 69 2.45 -13.14 0.46
C LYS A 69 2.03 -12.84 -0.96
N THR A 70 2.34 -11.64 -1.43
CA THR A 70 2.04 -11.21 -2.81
C THR A 70 3.11 -11.69 -3.80
N GLY A 71 4.26 -12.14 -3.32
CA GLY A 71 5.43 -12.50 -4.11
C GLY A 71 6.46 -11.39 -4.26
N ASN A 72 6.19 -10.17 -3.80
CA ASN A 72 7.14 -9.06 -3.74
C ASN A 72 7.38 -8.65 -2.28
N PRO A 73 8.60 -8.85 -1.73
CA PRO A 73 8.88 -8.61 -0.32
C PRO A 73 8.61 -7.16 0.13
N VAL A 74 8.85 -6.17 -0.73
CA VAL A 74 8.62 -4.77 -0.41
C VAL A 74 7.13 -4.48 -0.27
N LEU A 75 6.33 -5.00 -1.21
CA LEU A 75 4.88 -4.87 -1.19
C LEU A 75 4.28 -5.59 0.03
N ASP A 76 4.79 -6.79 0.36
CA ASP A 76 4.33 -7.58 1.49
C ASP A 76 4.48 -6.84 2.82
N ILE A 77 5.66 -6.25 3.05
CA ILE A 77 5.93 -5.44 4.24
C ILE A 77 5.05 -4.20 4.28
N LEU A 78 4.94 -3.51 3.16
CA LEU A 78 4.16 -2.27 3.07
C LEU A 78 2.67 -2.53 3.33
N LEU A 79 2.09 -3.56 2.71
CA LEU A 79 0.69 -3.93 2.92
C LEU A 79 0.45 -4.39 4.36
N THR A 80 1.37 -5.16 4.94
CA THR A 80 1.28 -5.61 6.33
C THR A 80 1.29 -4.41 7.28
N ALA A 81 2.25 -3.48 7.12
CA ALA A 81 2.33 -2.28 7.94
C ALA A 81 1.08 -1.40 7.82
N LYS A 82 0.54 -1.24 6.60
CA LYS A 82 -0.69 -0.46 6.38
C LYS A 82 -1.94 -1.15 6.90
N SER A 83 -2.01 -2.47 6.84
CA SER A 83 -3.08 -3.26 7.45
C SER A 83 -3.14 -3.06 8.96
N MET A 84 -2.00 -3.02 9.62
CA MET A 84 -1.90 -2.78 11.06
C MET A 84 -2.32 -1.34 11.42
N GLU A 85 -1.84 -0.34 10.69
CA GLU A 85 -2.28 1.05 10.87
C GLU A 85 -3.81 1.18 10.70
N CYS A 86 -4.38 0.45 9.74
CA CYS A 86 -5.82 0.37 9.54
C CYS A 86 -6.54 -0.23 10.77
N GLN A 87 -6.01 -1.33 11.33
CA GLN A 87 -6.60 -1.96 12.52
C GLN A 87 -6.61 -1.02 13.73
N GLU A 88 -5.52 -0.30 13.97
CA GLU A 88 -5.44 0.69 15.06
C GLU A 88 -6.49 1.81 14.88
N LYS A 89 -6.78 2.20 13.66
CA LYS A 89 -7.77 3.24 13.31
C LYS A 89 -9.19 2.71 13.08
N GLN A 90 -9.41 1.42 13.36
CA GLN A 90 -10.70 0.75 13.11
C GLN A 90 -11.13 0.84 11.64
N ILE A 91 -10.19 0.73 10.71
CA ILE A 91 -10.42 0.71 9.27
C ILE A 91 -10.36 -0.75 8.80
N ARG A 92 -11.35 -1.20 8.05
CA ARG A 92 -11.33 -2.53 7.42
C ARG A 92 -10.65 -2.42 6.07
N MET A 93 -9.45 -2.98 5.97
CA MET A 93 -8.69 -3.05 4.73
C MET A 93 -8.73 -4.45 4.14
N THR A 94 -8.96 -4.54 2.82
CA THR A 94 -8.84 -5.79 2.05
C THR A 94 -7.84 -5.59 0.91
N SER A 95 -6.98 -6.60 0.70
CA SER A 95 -5.93 -6.55 -0.32
C SER A 95 -5.96 -7.82 -1.18
N VAL A 96 -5.88 -7.64 -2.50
CA VAL A 96 -5.66 -8.72 -3.47
C VAL A 96 -4.56 -8.26 -4.42
N ALA A 97 -3.37 -8.81 -4.31
CA ALA A 97 -2.22 -8.32 -5.05
C ALA A 97 -1.34 -9.45 -5.58
N ASP A 98 -0.95 -9.36 -6.85
CA ASP A 98 0.16 -10.08 -7.44
C ASP A 98 1.39 -9.14 -7.44
N GLY A 99 2.26 -9.34 -6.46
CA GLY A 99 3.43 -8.49 -6.25
C GLY A 99 4.51 -8.66 -7.30
N HIS A 100 4.58 -9.82 -7.96
CA HIS A 100 5.55 -10.06 -9.04
C HIS A 100 5.39 -9.06 -10.19
N LEU A 101 4.21 -8.52 -10.38
CA LEU A 101 3.95 -7.49 -11.38
C LEU A 101 4.72 -6.18 -11.12
N LEU A 102 5.21 -5.98 -9.89
CA LEU A 102 5.96 -4.79 -9.48
C LEU A 102 7.47 -5.05 -9.34
N ASP A 103 7.98 -6.23 -9.70
CA ASP A 103 9.40 -6.59 -9.54
C ASP A 103 10.35 -5.73 -10.37
N HIS A 104 9.84 -5.06 -11.41
CA HIS A 104 10.59 -4.11 -12.22
C HIS A 104 10.75 -2.71 -11.59
N LEU A 105 10.01 -2.45 -10.51
CA LEU A 105 10.08 -1.18 -9.77
C LEU A 105 11.06 -1.29 -8.61
N SER A 106 11.79 -0.21 -8.36
CA SER A 106 12.63 -0.10 -7.16
C SER A 106 11.78 -0.03 -5.89
N THR A 107 12.38 -0.38 -4.76
CA THR A 107 11.78 -0.23 -3.42
C THR A 107 11.20 1.17 -3.21
N ARG A 108 11.93 2.21 -3.63
CA ARG A 108 11.50 3.60 -3.51
C ARG A 108 10.22 3.87 -4.30
N GLU A 109 10.12 3.35 -5.51
CA GLU A 109 8.98 3.54 -6.40
C GLU A 109 7.74 2.82 -5.87
N ILE A 110 7.89 1.58 -5.39
CA ILE A 110 6.80 0.84 -4.73
C ILE A 110 6.32 1.61 -3.49
N CYS A 111 7.22 2.08 -2.63
CA CYS A 111 6.86 2.88 -1.46
C CYS A 111 6.18 4.20 -1.84
N THR A 112 6.58 4.84 -2.93
CA THR A 112 5.94 6.07 -3.39
C THR A 112 4.56 5.80 -3.98
N LEU A 113 4.43 4.81 -4.88
CA LEU A 113 3.16 4.52 -5.55
C LEU A 113 2.13 3.95 -4.58
N VAL A 114 2.48 2.86 -3.90
CA VAL A 114 1.55 2.12 -3.05
C VAL A 114 1.40 2.79 -1.68
N GLY A 115 2.51 3.22 -1.07
CA GLY A 115 2.51 3.86 0.24
C GLY A 115 1.71 5.16 0.24
N THR A 116 1.98 6.07 -0.71
CA THR A 116 1.26 7.35 -0.80
C THR A 116 -0.24 7.16 -1.06
N ALA A 117 -0.61 6.20 -1.93
CA ALA A 117 -2.02 5.92 -2.21
C ALA A 117 -2.75 5.38 -0.97
N LEU A 118 -2.12 4.46 -0.22
CA LEU A 118 -2.69 3.91 1.01
C LEU A 118 -2.73 4.94 2.14
N ASP A 119 -1.70 5.78 2.28
CA ASP A 119 -1.70 6.88 3.26
C ASP A 119 -2.89 7.82 3.04
N ASN A 120 -3.14 8.20 1.79
CA ASN A 120 -4.28 9.04 1.42
C ASN A 120 -5.62 8.37 1.75
N ALA A 121 -5.76 7.08 1.45
CA ALA A 121 -6.95 6.31 1.75
C ALA A 121 -7.20 6.18 3.26
N ILE A 122 -6.15 5.90 4.03
CA ILE A 122 -6.22 5.76 5.50
C ILE A 122 -6.61 7.10 6.14
N GLU A 123 -5.99 8.20 5.71
CA GLU A 123 -6.32 9.53 6.22
C GLU A 123 -7.77 9.90 5.95
N SER A 124 -8.24 9.65 4.72
CA SER A 124 -9.63 9.88 4.32
C SER A 124 -10.62 9.05 5.15
N CYS A 125 -10.35 7.74 5.34
CA CYS A 125 -11.19 6.86 6.13
C CYS A 125 -11.17 7.19 7.63
N ALA A 126 -10.04 7.62 8.17
CA ALA A 126 -9.93 8.01 9.58
C ALA A 126 -10.80 9.23 9.92
N ALA A 127 -11.09 10.08 8.94
CA ALA A 127 -11.98 11.23 9.10
C ALA A 127 -13.48 10.85 9.06
N GLU A 128 -13.84 9.62 8.66
CA GLU A 128 -15.22 9.13 8.66
C GLU A 128 -15.67 8.81 10.09
N GLN A 129 -16.84 9.30 10.47
CA GLN A 129 -17.37 9.14 11.83
C GLN A 129 -17.90 7.74 12.09
N ASP A 130 -18.46 7.10 11.05
CA ASP A 130 -19.06 5.78 11.14
C ASP A 130 -17.97 4.69 10.91
N PRO A 131 -17.55 3.94 11.94
CA PRO A 131 -16.52 2.92 11.79
C PRO A 131 -16.87 1.81 10.77
N GLU A 132 -18.17 1.51 10.58
CA GLU A 132 -18.61 0.50 9.61
C GLU A 132 -18.37 0.93 8.16
N LYS A 133 -18.18 2.23 7.93
CA LYS A 133 -17.89 2.82 6.62
C LYS A 133 -16.41 3.09 6.39
N ARG A 134 -15.56 2.83 7.36
CA ARG A 134 -14.10 2.91 7.21
C ARG A 134 -13.60 1.70 6.43
N LEU A 135 -13.71 1.77 5.11
CA LEU A 135 -13.43 0.66 4.20
C LEU A 135 -12.37 1.06 3.19
N ILE A 136 -11.34 0.23 3.06
CA ILE A 136 -10.29 0.35 2.03
C ILE A 136 -10.21 -0.97 1.27
N ARG A 137 -10.13 -0.89 -0.05
CA ARG A 137 -9.86 -2.01 -0.95
C ARG A 137 -8.64 -1.69 -1.78
N THR A 138 -7.70 -2.60 -1.85
CA THR A 138 -6.53 -2.45 -2.71
C THR A 138 -6.34 -3.67 -3.59
N ALA A 139 -5.91 -3.44 -4.83
CA ALA A 139 -5.67 -4.52 -5.79
C ALA A 139 -4.47 -4.18 -6.68
N VAL A 140 -3.66 -5.21 -6.97
CA VAL A 140 -2.60 -5.18 -8.00
C VAL A 140 -2.78 -6.40 -8.89
N TYR A 141 -3.04 -6.17 -10.17
CA TYR A 141 -3.25 -7.25 -11.15
C TYR A 141 -2.89 -6.81 -12.57
N ALA A 142 -2.63 -7.78 -13.43
CA ALA A 142 -2.40 -7.53 -14.84
C ALA A 142 -3.72 -7.47 -15.62
N GLN A 143 -3.85 -6.50 -16.51
CA GLN A 143 -4.99 -6.36 -17.41
C GLN A 143 -4.55 -5.75 -18.74
N ASN A 144 -4.82 -6.44 -19.85
CA ASN A 144 -4.60 -5.95 -21.22
C ASN A 144 -3.19 -5.40 -21.48
N GLY A 145 -2.14 -6.07 -20.97
CA GLY A 145 -0.75 -5.63 -21.12
C GLY A 145 -0.31 -4.52 -20.18
N PHE A 146 -1.14 -4.19 -19.22
CA PHE A 146 -0.82 -3.22 -18.16
C PHE A 146 -0.90 -3.88 -16.79
N VAL A 147 -0.12 -3.33 -15.86
CA VAL A 147 -0.28 -3.55 -14.43
C VAL A 147 -1.23 -2.48 -13.92
N LEU A 148 -2.34 -2.91 -13.34
CA LEU A 148 -3.28 -2.01 -12.66
C LEU A 148 -3.04 -2.10 -11.15
N PHE A 149 -2.68 -0.98 -10.55
CA PHE A 149 -2.74 -0.78 -9.11
C PHE A 149 -3.95 0.10 -8.80
N ARG A 150 -4.82 -0.38 -7.93
CA ARG A 150 -6.07 0.30 -7.56
C ARG A 150 -6.21 0.38 -6.06
N VAL A 151 -6.57 1.55 -5.55
CA VAL A 151 -6.98 1.78 -4.17
C VAL A 151 -8.34 2.45 -4.18
N GLU A 152 -9.27 1.89 -3.42
CA GLU A 152 -10.62 2.42 -3.24
C GLU A 152 -10.85 2.63 -1.75
N ASN A 153 -11.39 3.77 -1.37
CA ASN A 153 -11.80 4.02 0.00
C ASN A 153 -13.18 4.69 0.04
N TYR A 154 -13.95 4.36 1.08
CA TYR A 154 -15.20 5.08 1.31
C TYR A 154 -14.92 6.52 1.73
N CYS A 155 -15.59 7.46 1.07
CA CYS A 155 -15.50 8.89 1.30
C CYS A 155 -16.87 9.52 1.05
N LYS A 156 -17.65 9.75 2.14
CA LYS A 156 -19.01 10.25 2.04
C LYS A 156 -19.11 11.61 1.36
N LYS A 157 -18.13 12.47 1.60
CA LYS A 157 -18.14 13.82 1.02
C LYS A 157 -17.60 13.77 -0.41
N PRO A 158 -18.29 14.39 -1.38
CA PRO A 158 -17.77 14.54 -2.72
C PRO A 158 -16.39 15.19 -2.71
N VAL A 159 -15.49 14.64 -3.53
CA VAL A 159 -14.15 15.20 -3.71
C VAL A 159 -14.16 16.10 -4.92
N GLU A 160 -13.92 17.40 -4.70
CA GLU A 160 -13.79 18.37 -5.77
C GLU A 160 -12.45 18.15 -6.50
N LEU A 161 -12.50 17.89 -7.80
CA LEU A 161 -11.33 17.72 -8.65
C LEU A 161 -10.99 19.03 -9.36
N GLY A 162 -9.70 19.35 -9.40
CA GLY A 162 -9.18 20.47 -10.17
C GLY A 162 -9.16 20.21 -11.67
N ALA A 163 -8.75 21.20 -12.44
CA ALA A 163 -8.59 21.09 -13.90
C ALA A 163 -7.57 20.01 -14.30
N ASP A 164 -6.66 19.67 -13.40
CA ASP A 164 -5.66 18.60 -13.56
C ASP A 164 -6.25 17.21 -13.21
N GLY A 165 -7.53 17.13 -12.83
CA GLY A 165 -8.20 15.90 -12.44
C GLY A 165 -7.73 15.34 -11.09
N LEU A 166 -7.04 16.13 -10.26
CA LEU A 166 -6.67 15.77 -8.89
C LEU A 166 -7.54 16.52 -7.87
N PRO A 167 -7.67 16.02 -6.64
CA PRO A 167 -8.35 16.72 -5.57
C PRO A 167 -7.78 18.11 -5.35
N LEU A 168 -8.66 19.14 -5.29
CA LEU A 168 -8.28 20.53 -5.04
C LEU A 168 -7.70 20.75 -3.63
N ARG A 169 -8.12 19.93 -2.68
CA ARG A 169 -7.60 19.91 -1.31
C ARG A 169 -7.29 18.49 -0.90
N SER A 170 -6.08 18.24 -0.42
CA SER A 170 -5.86 17.11 0.46
C SER A 170 -6.59 17.39 1.77
N ALA A 171 -7.36 16.46 2.29
CA ALA A 171 -8.29 16.69 3.37
C ALA A 171 -7.63 17.21 4.66
N HIS A 172 -6.34 16.95 4.89
CA HIS A 172 -5.61 17.35 6.11
C HIS A 172 -4.09 17.47 5.90
N GLY A 173 -3.62 18.01 4.77
CA GLY A 173 -2.17 18.12 4.50
C GLY A 173 -1.54 16.82 4.02
N GLY A 174 -2.38 15.90 3.54
CA GLY A 174 -2.00 14.57 3.10
C GLY A 174 -1.06 14.55 1.91
N TYR A 175 -0.44 13.43 1.72
CA TYR A 175 0.57 13.16 0.69
C TYR A 175 0.11 13.62 -0.69
N ASP A 176 0.99 14.35 -1.36
CA ASP A 176 0.68 14.95 -2.65
C ASP A 176 0.51 13.88 -3.75
N LEU A 177 -0.73 13.68 -4.20
CA LEU A 177 -1.05 12.77 -5.32
C LEU A 177 -0.35 13.19 -6.62
N ARG A 178 0.17 14.43 -6.71
CA ARG A 178 1.01 14.87 -7.82
C ARG A 178 2.33 14.10 -7.86
N SER A 179 2.95 13.84 -6.71
CA SER A 179 4.16 13.02 -6.62
C SER A 179 3.91 11.60 -7.10
N LEU A 180 2.76 11.03 -6.75
CA LEU A 180 2.35 9.70 -7.20
C LEU A 180 2.11 9.68 -8.71
N ARG A 181 1.42 10.69 -9.25
CA ARG A 181 1.24 10.84 -10.70
C ARG A 181 2.56 10.97 -11.43
N ALA A 182 3.48 11.78 -10.93
CA ALA A 182 4.81 11.95 -11.52
C ALA A 182 5.59 10.62 -11.52
N ALA A 183 5.52 9.85 -10.44
CA ALA A 183 6.13 8.52 -10.37
C ALA A 183 5.53 7.55 -11.41
N ALA A 184 4.22 7.53 -11.59
CA ALA A 184 3.57 6.72 -12.61
C ALA A 184 4.03 7.13 -14.03
N GLN A 185 4.11 8.42 -14.30
CA GLN A 185 4.55 8.96 -15.60
C GLN A 185 6.01 8.62 -15.93
N GLN A 186 6.90 8.53 -14.94
CA GLN A 186 8.28 8.09 -15.13
C GLN A 186 8.39 6.69 -15.73
N HIS A 187 7.38 5.84 -15.47
CA HIS A 187 7.25 4.50 -16.03
C HIS A 187 6.31 4.43 -17.24
N SER A 188 6.13 5.56 -17.96
CA SER A 188 5.20 5.64 -19.10
C SER A 188 3.77 5.22 -18.73
N GLY A 189 3.43 5.33 -17.46
CA GLY A 189 2.13 5.00 -16.90
C GLY A 189 1.22 6.22 -16.77
N SER A 190 0.04 5.99 -16.24
CA SER A 190 -0.94 7.02 -15.95
C SER A 190 -1.57 6.82 -14.59
N MET A 191 -2.09 7.90 -14.02
CA MET A 191 -2.86 7.88 -12.79
C MET A 191 -4.16 8.65 -12.99
N THR A 192 -5.25 8.05 -12.53
CA THR A 192 -6.58 8.67 -12.52
C THR A 192 -7.20 8.55 -11.14
N VAL A 193 -8.01 9.52 -10.79
CA VAL A 193 -8.87 9.47 -9.60
C VAL A 193 -10.32 9.70 -10.01
N HIS A 194 -11.21 9.07 -9.29
CA HIS A 194 -12.66 9.17 -9.52
C HIS A 194 -13.40 9.12 -8.18
N TRP A 195 -14.46 9.90 -8.05
CA TRP A 195 -15.36 9.81 -6.91
C TRP A 195 -16.78 9.55 -7.43
N GLU A 196 -17.39 8.49 -6.94
CA GLU A 196 -18.75 8.09 -7.30
C GLU A 196 -19.40 7.34 -6.15
N ASP A 197 -20.65 7.62 -5.85
CA ASP A 197 -21.48 6.92 -4.86
C ASP A 197 -20.82 6.73 -3.47
N GLY A 198 -20.04 7.72 -3.03
CA GLY A 198 -19.34 7.66 -1.75
C GLY A 198 -18.04 6.86 -1.78
N TRP A 199 -17.54 6.51 -2.96
CA TRP A 199 -16.25 5.86 -3.12
C TRP A 199 -15.26 6.76 -3.86
N PHE A 200 -14.11 6.93 -3.26
CA PHE A 200 -12.94 7.51 -3.93
C PHE A 200 -12.08 6.38 -4.47
N THR A 201 -11.83 6.39 -5.76
CA THR A 201 -11.03 5.39 -6.46
C THR A 201 -9.80 6.06 -7.07
N LEU A 202 -8.63 5.56 -6.71
CA LEU A 202 -7.36 5.90 -7.32
C LEU A 202 -6.89 4.70 -8.15
N ARG A 203 -6.51 4.94 -9.41
CA ARG A 203 -5.97 3.92 -10.32
C ARG A 203 -4.66 4.39 -10.89
N VAL A 204 -3.68 3.51 -10.85
CA VAL A 204 -2.39 3.66 -11.54
C VAL A 204 -2.29 2.54 -12.58
N LEU A 205 -2.03 2.90 -13.81
CA LEU A 205 -1.74 1.98 -14.92
C LEU A 205 -0.27 2.11 -15.28
N LEU A 206 0.47 1.01 -15.25
CA LEU A 206 1.85 0.92 -15.69
C LEU A 206 1.94 -0.09 -16.83
N PRO A 207 2.74 0.16 -17.89
CA PRO A 207 3.01 -0.86 -18.90
C PRO A 207 3.62 -2.10 -18.22
N GLN A 208 3.16 -3.29 -18.61
CA GLN A 208 3.75 -4.53 -18.12
C GLN A 208 5.14 -4.72 -18.74
N ALA A 209 6.15 -4.96 -17.89
CA ALA A 209 7.51 -5.22 -18.37
C ALA A 209 7.52 -6.45 -19.31
N GLY A 210 8.09 -6.29 -20.50
CA GLY A 210 8.24 -7.38 -21.48
C GLY A 210 7.26 -7.34 -22.66
N ILE A 211 6.24 -6.48 -22.68
CA ILE A 211 5.45 -6.22 -23.87
C ILE A 211 6.05 -5.00 -24.59
N GLN A 212 7.13 -5.20 -25.34
CA GLN A 212 7.51 -4.24 -26.37
C GLN A 212 6.34 -4.17 -27.36
N GLN A 213 5.74 -2.99 -27.48
CA GLN A 213 4.87 -2.70 -28.61
C GLN A 213 5.74 -2.93 -29.86
N THR A 214 5.47 -4.01 -30.57
CA THR A 214 5.85 -4.12 -31.97
C THR A 214 5.11 -2.97 -32.65
N GLU A 215 5.79 -1.85 -32.86
CA GLU A 215 5.35 -0.84 -33.81
C GLU A 215 5.12 -1.56 -35.12
N GLY A 216 3.87 -1.68 -35.48
CA GLY A 216 3.45 -2.16 -36.81
C GLY A 216 4.05 -1.20 -37.85
N GLY A 217 5.12 -1.63 -38.47
CA GLY A 217 5.50 -1.09 -39.76
C GLY A 217 4.45 -1.52 -40.79
N GLU A 218 3.79 -0.56 -41.39
CA GLU A 218 3.39 -0.50 -42.80
C GLU A 218 3.04 0.94 -43.12
#